data_9a16c84794ea412ef4b2ec2a6a8f4ac3
#
_entry.id   9a16c84794ea412ef4b2ec2a6a8f4ac3
#
_cell.length_a   1.000
_cell.length_b   1.000
_cell.length_c   1.000
_cell.angle_alpha   90.00
_cell.angle_beta   90.00
_cell.angle_gamma   90.00
#
_symmetry.space_group_name_H-M   'P 1'
#
loop_
_entity.id
_entity.type
_entity.pdbx_description
1 polymer ?
#
loop_
_entity_poly.entity_id
_entity_poly.type
_entity_poly.pdbx_seq_one_letter_code
_entity_poly.pdbx_strand_id
1 'polypeptide(L)'
;YLAASLSEPLACVINGQEAMDIQLGDTVAVIGAGPIGIMHAELARARGAGKIFLLNRSRNRLDAAHDLNYDAYIETGEDGGVQAVLDATDGLGANVVIVTAGSAAAQRAGIAMTGKMGKVCLFAGLPKDTPELSFDVNFVHYRQITLYGTFSSAPRHNALAVELIRSGKINADRILTHAVALEDIVHGFDLVEHRAGMRVAVVPHME
;
A
#
# COMPACT_ATOMS: atom_id res chain seq x y z
N TYR A 1 0.43 23.14 -5.52
CA TYR A 1 -0.42 22.95 -4.32
C TYR A 1 -1.08 21.58 -4.29
N LEU A 2 -1.67 21.10 -5.41
CA LEU A 2 -2.36 19.80 -5.47
C LEU A 2 -1.48 18.64 -4.97
N ALA A 3 -0.26 18.52 -5.48
CA ALA A 3 0.66 17.48 -5.07
C ALA A 3 0.96 17.50 -3.55
N ALA A 4 0.98 18.68 -2.92
CA ALA A 4 1.20 18.82 -1.48
C ALA A 4 0.07 18.21 -0.63
N SER A 5 -1.15 18.03 -1.18
CA SER A 5 -2.24 17.34 -0.48
C SER A 5 -1.95 15.86 -0.20
N LEU A 6 -0.94 15.29 -0.85
CA LEU A 6 -0.47 13.93 -0.60
C LEU A 6 0.55 13.84 0.55
N SER A 7 1.05 14.96 1.08
CA SER A 7 2.14 14.93 2.07
C SER A 7 1.76 14.18 3.34
N GLU A 8 0.55 14.39 3.87
CA GLU A 8 0.11 13.73 5.09
C GLU A 8 -0.06 12.21 4.90
N PRO A 9 -0.85 11.71 3.92
CA PRO A 9 -0.96 10.27 3.74
C PRO A 9 0.37 9.61 3.33
N LEU A 10 1.23 10.28 2.58
CA LEU A 10 2.57 9.79 2.28
C LEU A 10 3.46 9.75 3.53
N ALA A 11 3.31 10.70 4.45
CA ALA A 11 4.02 10.67 5.74
C ALA A 11 3.65 9.43 6.57
N CYS A 12 2.38 9.02 6.58
CA CYS A 12 1.95 7.77 7.20
C CYS A 12 2.57 6.55 6.52
N VAL A 13 2.62 6.55 5.18
CA VAL A 13 3.29 5.50 4.39
C VAL A 13 4.78 5.41 4.71
N ILE A 14 5.47 6.54 4.83
CA ILE A 14 6.89 6.60 5.22
C ILE A 14 7.08 5.98 6.61
N ASN A 15 6.26 6.37 7.59
CA ASN A 15 6.30 5.79 8.93
C ASN A 15 6.13 4.26 8.89
N GLY A 16 5.16 3.76 8.13
CA GLY A 16 4.92 2.32 7.98
C GLY A 16 6.09 1.56 7.36
N GLN A 17 6.83 2.18 6.46
CA GLN A 17 7.98 1.54 5.80
C GLN A 17 9.32 1.74 6.52
N GLU A 18 9.44 2.68 7.44
CA GLU A 18 10.69 2.82 8.21
C GLU A 18 11.07 1.53 8.95
N ALA A 19 10.08 0.88 9.57
CA ALA A 19 10.30 -0.37 10.29
C ALA A 19 10.50 -1.59 9.37
N MET A 20 10.10 -1.48 8.10
CA MET A 20 10.26 -2.57 7.14
C MET A 20 11.68 -2.71 6.64
N ASP A 21 12.49 -1.64 6.69
CA ASP A 21 13.90 -1.67 6.30
C ASP A 21 14.10 -2.42 4.97
N ILE A 22 13.40 -1.95 3.94
CA ILE A 22 13.45 -2.53 2.60
C ILE A 22 14.86 -2.42 2.03
N GLN A 23 15.42 -3.54 1.63
CA GLN A 23 16.77 -3.65 1.08
C GLN A 23 16.75 -3.67 -0.46
N LEU A 24 17.91 -3.37 -1.04
CA LEU A 24 18.10 -3.51 -2.48
C LEU A 24 17.83 -4.97 -2.91
N GLY A 25 16.94 -5.11 -3.88
CA GLY A 25 16.60 -6.41 -4.44
C GLY A 25 15.45 -7.14 -3.73
N ASP A 26 14.93 -6.62 -2.61
CA ASP A 26 13.80 -7.23 -1.92
C ASP A 26 12.57 -7.36 -2.82
N THR A 27 11.83 -8.44 -2.66
CA THR A 27 10.48 -8.59 -3.19
C THR A 27 9.48 -8.01 -2.19
N VAL A 28 8.73 -7.01 -2.62
CA VAL A 28 7.69 -6.34 -1.81
C VAL A 28 6.31 -6.66 -2.36
N ALA A 29 5.44 -7.23 -1.54
CA ALA A 29 4.04 -7.46 -1.87
C ALA A 29 3.16 -6.43 -1.15
N VAL A 30 2.30 -5.74 -1.90
CA VAL A 30 1.37 -4.74 -1.36
C VAL A 30 -0.07 -5.23 -1.55
N ILE A 31 -0.78 -5.49 -0.47
CA ILE A 31 -2.18 -5.92 -0.49
C ILE A 31 -3.09 -4.69 -0.36
N GLY A 32 -3.73 -4.34 -1.47
CA GLY A 32 -4.62 -3.21 -1.63
C GLY A 32 -4.11 -2.22 -2.69
N ALA A 33 -4.79 -2.14 -3.85
CA ALA A 33 -4.46 -1.24 -4.96
C ALA A 33 -5.23 0.10 -4.88
N GLY A 34 -5.40 0.63 -3.67
CA GLY A 34 -5.89 1.99 -3.43
C GLY A 34 -4.74 3.00 -3.40
N PRO A 35 -5.06 4.31 -3.20
CA PRO A 35 -4.03 5.38 -3.18
C PRO A 35 -2.89 5.09 -2.19
N ILE A 36 -3.21 4.57 -1.02
CA ILE A 36 -2.23 4.22 0.02
C ILE A 36 -1.32 3.07 -0.45
N GLY A 37 -1.91 2.02 -1.05
CA GLY A 37 -1.12 0.90 -1.57
C GLY A 37 -0.18 1.34 -2.70
N ILE A 38 -0.64 2.20 -3.60
CA ILE A 38 0.20 2.79 -4.65
C ILE A 38 1.34 3.60 -4.05
N MET A 39 1.08 4.45 -3.04
CA MET A 39 2.14 5.19 -2.36
C MET A 39 3.16 4.25 -1.70
N HIS A 40 2.71 3.13 -1.12
CA HIS A 40 3.62 2.12 -0.57
C HIS A 40 4.47 1.46 -1.65
N ALA A 41 3.88 1.10 -2.78
CA ALA A 41 4.60 0.48 -3.89
C ALA A 41 5.65 1.44 -4.50
N GLU A 42 5.27 2.69 -4.74
CA GLU A 42 6.20 3.73 -5.23
C GLU A 42 7.33 4.02 -4.24
N LEU A 43 7.02 4.10 -2.93
CA LEU A 43 8.04 4.31 -1.91
C LEU A 43 8.97 3.10 -1.79
N ALA A 44 8.45 1.87 -1.90
CA ALA A 44 9.26 0.65 -1.91
C ALA A 44 10.23 0.65 -3.10
N ARG A 45 9.76 1.06 -4.29
CA ARG A 45 10.61 1.25 -5.46
C ARG A 45 11.71 2.29 -5.19
N ALA A 46 11.36 3.42 -4.62
CA ALA A 46 12.31 4.49 -4.30
C ALA A 46 13.36 4.05 -3.25
N ARG A 47 13.03 3.06 -2.40
CA ARG A 47 13.96 2.44 -1.44
C ARG A 47 14.83 1.34 -2.04
N GLY A 48 14.56 0.90 -3.27
CA GLY A 48 15.37 -0.09 -3.98
C GLY A 48 14.81 -1.51 -4.00
N ALA A 49 13.51 -1.69 -3.75
CA ALA A 49 12.86 -2.98 -3.97
C ALA A 49 13.14 -3.49 -5.38
N GLY A 50 13.54 -4.75 -5.49
CA GLY A 50 13.87 -5.40 -6.76
C GLY A 50 12.63 -5.89 -7.51
N LYS A 51 11.59 -6.30 -6.76
CA LYS A 51 10.29 -6.69 -7.33
C LYS A 51 9.16 -6.10 -6.49
N ILE A 52 8.11 -5.67 -7.16
CA ILE A 52 6.90 -5.15 -6.53
C ILE A 52 5.69 -5.90 -7.07
N PHE A 53 4.96 -6.55 -6.17
CA PHE A 53 3.71 -7.22 -6.47
C PHE A 53 2.56 -6.41 -5.88
N LEU A 54 1.63 -5.99 -6.73
CA LEU A 54 0.42 -5.28 -6.31
C LEU A 54 -0.76 -6.25 -6.31
N LEU A 55 -1.37 -6.45 -5.14
CA LEU A 55 -2.48 -7.38 -4.95
C LEU A 55 -3.77 -6.62 -4.65
N ASN A 56 -4.86 -7.03 -5.27
CA ASN A 56 -6.18 -6.48 -4.95
C ASN A 56 -7.30 -7.45 -5.31
N ARG A 57 -8.43 -7.36 -4.59
CA ARG A 57 -9.62 -8.18 -4.84
C ARG A 57 -10.37 -7.79 -6.12
N SER A 58 -10.28 -6.54 -6.54
CA SER A 58 -10.97 -6.01 -7.70
C SER A 58 -9.99 -5.79 -8.85
N ARG A 59 -10.24 -6.44 -9.98
CA ARG A 59 -9.45 -6.29 -11.20
C ARG A 59 -9.37 -4.85 -11.68
N ASN A 60 -10.49 -4.12 -11.64
CA ASN A 60 -10.52 -2.72 -12.09
C ASN A 60 -9.52 -1.81 -11.36
N ARG A 61 -9.21 -2.10 -10.08
CA ARG A 61 -8.20 -1.35 -9.32
C ARG A 61 -6.78 -1.67 -9.76
N LEU A 62 -6.53 -2.91 -10.15
CA LEU A 62 -5.23 -3.32 -10.69
C LEU A 62 -5.03 -2.73 -12.09
N ASP A 63 -6.07 -2.74 -12.93
CA ASP A 63 -6.02 -2.16 -14.27
C ASP A 63 -5.76 -0.65 -14.22
N ALA A 64 -6.37 0.07 -13.27
CA ALA A 64 -6.12 1.50 -13.04
C ALA A 64 -4.67 1.81 -12.59
N ALA A 65 -3.92 0.82 -12.10
CA ALA A 65 -2.53 0.94 -11.71
C ALA A 65 -1.55 0.35 -12.74
N HIS A 66 -2.04 -0.20 -13.86
CA HIS A 66 -1.21 -0.97 -14.81
C HIS A 66 -0.06 -0.15 -15.40
N ASP A 67 -0.27 1.14 -15.65
CA ASP A 67 0.75 2.05 -16.20
C ASP A 67 1.91 2.33 -15.22
N LEU A 68 1.81 1.88 -13.96
CA LEU A 68 2.87 2.03 -12.96
C LEU A 68 3.99 0.99 -13.12
N ASN A 69 3.82 -0.01 -13.99
CA ASN A 69 4.81 -1.01 -14.36
C ASN A 69 5.41 -1.73 -13.12
N TYR A 70 4.53 -2.35 -12.32
CA TYR A 70 4.95 -3.28 -11.28
C TYR A 70 5.20 -4.68 -11.88
N ASP A 71 5.99 -5.49 -11.17
CA ASP A 71 6.40 -6.82 -11.66
C ASP A 71 5.25 -7.82 -11.72
N ALA A 72 4.23 -7.68 -10.86
CA ALA A 72 3.01 -8.45 -10.92
C ALA A 72 1.78 -7.66 -10.42
N TYR A 73 0.63 -7.93 -11.06
CA TYR A 73 -0.70 -7.45 -10.69
C TYR A 73 -1.57 -8.66 -10.40
N ILE A 74 -1.78 -8.97 -9.13
CA ILE A 74 -2.39 -10.21 -8.67
C ILE A 74 -3.82 -9.92 -8.20
N GLU A 75 -4.80 -10.45 -8.91
CA GLU A 75 -6.17 -10.48 -8.43
C GLU A 75 -6.29 -11.55 -7.35
N THR A 76 -6.71 -11.13 -6.15
CA THR A 76 -6.76 -12.05 -5.02
C THR A 76 -8.01 -12.91 -5.07
N GLY A 77 -7.82 -14.23 -5.12
CA GLY A 77 -8.87 -15.23 -4.99
C GLY A 77 -9.21 -15.53 -3.52
N GLU A 78 -9.70 -16.74 -3.26
CA GLU A 78 -10.07 -17.21 -1.92
C GLU A 78 -8.87 -17.31 -0.96
N ASP A 79 -7.68 -17.61 -1.49
CA ASP A 79 -6.42 -17.68 -0.76
C ASP A 79 -5.77 -16.31 -0.49
N GLY A 80 -6.38 -15.22 -0.98
CA GLY A 80 -5.83 -13.87 -0.85
C GLY A 80 -4.61 -13.60 -1.74
N GLY A 81 -4.34 -14.43 -2.76
CA GLY A 81 -3.21 -14.31 -3.68
C GLY A 81 -1.91 -14.93 -3.15
N VAL A 82 -1.99 -15.72 -2.09
CA VAL A 82 -0.81 -16.37 -1.46
C VAL A 82 -0.07 -17.25 -2.46
N GLN A 83 -0.79 -18.15 -3.15
CA GLN A 83 -0.16 -19.07 -4.10
C GLN A 83 0.53 -18.33 -5.25
N ALA A 84 -0.11 -17.28 -5.79
CA ALA A 84 0.48 -16.48 -6.87
C ALA A 84 1.79 -15.80 -6.46
N VAL A 85 1.89 -15.30 -5.22
CA VAL A 85 3.13 -14.73 -4.69
C VAL A 85 4.19 -15.81 -4.49
N LEU A 86 3.82 -16.99 -3.97
CA LEU A 86 4.75 -18.11 -3.82
C LEU A 86 5.28 -18.58 -5.17
N ASP A 87 4.43 -18.73 -6.18
CA ASP A 87 4.84 -19.12 -7.53
C ASP A 87 5.79 -18.08 -8.16
N ALA A 88 5.51 -16.78 -8.00
CA ALA A 88 6.34 -15.70 -8.52
C ALA A 88 7.68 -15.52 -7.77
N THR A 89 7.84 -16.23 -6.65
CA THR A 89 9.05 -16.20 -5.80
C THR A 89 9.69 -17.58 -5.62
N ASP A 90 9.41 -18.55 -6.49
CA ASP A 90 9.95 -19.92 -6.42
C ASP A 90 9.72 -20.59 -5.04
N GLY A 91 8.59 -20.31 -4.41
CA GLY A 91 8.21 -20.81 -3.09
C GLY A 91 8.84 -20.08 -1.90
N LEU A 92 9.67 -19.08 -2.13
CA LEU A 92 10.38 -18.35 -1.07
C LEU A 92 9.45 -17.40 -0.29
N GLY A 93 8.45 -16.82 -0.94
CA GLY A 93 7.59 -15.77 -0.42
C GLY A 93 8.24 -14.37 -0.51
N ALA A 94 7.47 -13.33 -0.20
CA ALA A 94 7.94 -11.96 -0.25
C ALA A 94 8.82 -11.60 0.97
N ASN A 95 9.85 -10.78 0.76
CA ASN A 95 10.70 -10.26 1.85
C ASN A 95 9.93 -9.29 2.74
N VAL A 96 9.10 -8.44 2.12
CA VAL A 96 8.26 -7.49 2.83
C VAL A 96 6.83 -7.57 2.29
N VAL A 97 5.86 -7.65 3.19
CA VAL A 97 4.44 -7.60 2.84
C VAL A 97 3.79 -6.42 3.54
N ILE A 98 3.08 -5.59 2.79
CA ILE A 98 2.39 -4.41 3.31
C ILE A 98 0.89 -4.58 3.11
N VAL A 99 0.14 -4.62 4.20
CA VAL A 99 -1.31 -4.85 4.16
C VAL A 99 -2.04 -3.52 4.38
N THR A 100 -2.57 -2.94 3.29
CA THR A 100 -3.35 -1.70 3.32
C THR A 100 -4.86 -1.93 3.31
N ALA A 101 -5.28 -3.19 3.27
CA ALA A 101 -6.69 -3.59 3.31
C ALA A 101 -7.10 -3.97 4.74
N GLY A 102 -8.12 -3.27 5.29
CA GLY A 102 -8.61 -3.47 6.67
C GLY A 102 -9.49 -4.70 6.83
N SER A 103 -9.00 -5.89 6.49
CA SER A 103 -9.73 -7.16 6.68
C SER A 103 -8.82 -8.26 7.23
N ALA A 104 -9.37 -9.10 8.10
CA ALA A 104 -8.65 -10.22 8.70
C ALA A 104 -8.15 -11.22 7.64
N ALA A 105 -8.89 -11.40 6.54
CA ALA A 105 -8.47 -12.25 5.43
C ALA A 105 -7.21 -11.71 4.76
N ALA A 106 -7.15 -10.40 4.47
CA ALA A 106 -5.96 -9.77 3.87
C ALA A 106 -4.74 -9.85 4.80
N GLN A 107 -4.94 -9.65 6.11
CA GLN A 107 -3.84 -9.74 7.08
C GLN A 107 -3.32 -11.18 7.21
N ARG A 108 -4.20 -12.20 7.23
CA ARG A 108 -3.78 -13.62 7.21
C ARG A 108 -3.02 -13.96 5.93
N ALA A 109 -3.55 -13.55 4.77
CA ALA A 109 -2.87 -13.76 3.50
C ALA A 109 -1.48 -13.10 3.48
N GLY A 110 -1.38 -11.88 4.01
CA GLY A 110 -0.10 -11.18 4.14
C GLY A 110 0.92 -11.95 4.96
N ILE A 111 0.51 -12.54 6.09
CA ILE A 111 1.39 -13.40 6.89
C ILE A 111 1.80 -14.65 6.09
N ALA A 112 0.83 -15.32 5.45
CA ALA A 112 1.06 -16.59 4.77
C ALA A 112 1.98 -16.48 3.54
N MET A 113 1.98 -15.35 2.83
CA MET A 113 2.85 -15.13 1.65
C MET A 113 4.25 -14.61 2.01
N THR A 114 4.51 -14.36 3.29
CA THR A 114 5.80 -13.81 3.73
C THR A 114 6.88 -14.89 3.77
N GLY A 115 8.06 -14.57 3.24
CA GLY A 115 9.23 -15.43 3.24
C GLY A 115 9.88 -15.58 4.63
N LYS A 116 10.89 -16.45 4.74
CA LYS A 116 11.69 -16.56 5.97
C LYS A 116 12.39 -15.24 6.27
N MET A 117 12.43 -14.87 7.56
CA MET A 117 12.98 -13.59 8.06
C MET A 117 12.30 -12.36 7.45
N GLY A 118 11.15 -12.55 6.79
CA GLY A 118 10.39 -11.48 6.18
C GLY A 118 9.63 -10.63 7.20
N LYS A 119 9.08 -9.51 6.73
CA LYS A 119 8.42 -8.51 7.55
C LYS A 119 7.02 -8.23 7.02
N VAL A 120 6.04 -8.13 7.91
CA VAL A 120 4.65 -7.79 7.58
C VAL A 120 4.28 -6.48 8.24
N CYS A 121 3.92 -5.47 7.45
CA CYS A 121 3.35 -4.22 7.92
C CYS A 121 1.81 -4.33 7.94
N LEU A 122 1.23 -4.35 9.11
CA LEU A 122 -0.22 -4.22 9.33
C LEU A 122 -0.56 -2.72 9.31
N PHE A 123 -0.64 -2.14 8.09
CA PHE A 123 -0.87 -0.71 7.91
C PHE A 123 -2.32 -0.32 8.18
N ALA A 124 -3.27 -1.13 7.71
CA ALA A 124 -4.68 -0.94 7.99
C ALA A 124 -5.09 -1.74 9.24
N GLY A 125 -5.80 -1.08 10.16
CA GLY A 125 -6.45 -1.75 11.29
C GLY A 125 -7.65 -2.58 10.85
N LEU A 126 -8.11 -3.47 11.73
CA LEU A 126 -9.37 -4.20 11.58
C LEU A 126 -10.57 -3.36 12.05
N PRO A 127 -11.80 -3.69 11.64
CA PRO A 127 -13.01 -3.06 12.18
C PRO A 127 -13.09 -3.19 13.70
N LYS A 128 -13.60 -2.16 14.39
CA LYS A 128 -13.63 -2.11 15.87
C LYS A 128 -14.47 -3.22 16.50
N ASP A 129 -15.46 -3.70 15.79
CA ASP A 129 -16.36 -4.81 16.21
C ASP A 129 -15.76 -6.19 15.97
N THR A 130 -14.74 -6.29 15.12
CA THR A 130 -14.03 -7.53 14.78
C THR A 130 -12.51 -7.35 14.78
N PRO A 131 -11.90 -6.96 15.93
CA PRO A 131 -10.49 -6.56 16.00
C PRO A 131 -9.52 -7.73 16.05
N GLU A 132 -10.01 -8.95 16.12
CA GLU A 132 -9.19 -10.14 16.37
C GLU A 132 -8.69 -10.77 15.06
N LEU A 133 -7.45 -11.26 15.11
CA LEU A 133 -6.81 -11.99 14.02
C LEU A 133 -6.27 -13.33 14.53
N SER A 134 -6.81 -14.43 14.00
CA SER A 134 -6.28 -15.78 14.23
C SER A 134 -5.35 -16.18 13.09
N PHE A 135 -4.14 -16.65 13.43
CA PHE A 135 -3.15 -17.19 12.50
C PHE A 135 -2.28 -18.25 13.18
N ASP A 136 -1.52 -19.03 12.39
CA ASP A 136 -0.58 -20.02 12.89
C ASP A 136 0.68 -19.33 13.48
N VAL A 137 0.80 -19.36 14.80
CA VAL A 137 1.94 -18.76 15.51
C VAL A 137 3.24 -19.50 15.21
N ASN A 138 3.19 -20.82 14.99
CA ASN A 138 4.37 -21.61 14.64
C ASN A 138 4.91 -21.23 13.25
N PHE A 139 4.03 -20.87 12.31
CA PHE A 139 4.46 -20.34 11.02
C PHE A 139 5.33 -19.07 11.18
N VAL A 140 4.90 -18.16 12.05
CA VAL A 140 5.66 -16.93 12.35
C VAL A 140 6.96 -17.26 13.09
N HIS A 141 6.88 -18.12 14.12
CA HIS A 141 8.02 -18.49 14.96
C HIS A 141 9.14 -19.17 14.17
N TYR A 142 8.83 -20.27 13.47
CA TYR A 142 9.86 -21.06 12.77
C TYR A 142 10.38 -20.41 11.50
N ARG A 143 9.69 -19.42 10.98
CA ARG A 143 10.13 -18.60 9.83
C ARG A 143 10.76 -17.29 10.23
N GLN A 144 10.79 -16.96 11.54
CA GLN A 144 11.34 -15.70 12.08
C GLN A 144 10.71 -14.45 11.45
N ILE A 145 9.39 -14.48 11.23
CA ILE A 145 8.65 -13.37 10.62
C ILE A 145 8.43 -12.28 11.65
N THR A 146 8.64 -11.02 11.25
CA THR A 146 8.31 -9.84 12.07
C THR A 146 6.95 -9.29 11.67
N LEU A 147 6.01 -9.17 12.62
CA LEU A 147 4.75 -8.47 12.44
C LEU A 147 4.86 -7.07 13.02
N TYR A 148 4.50 -6.07 12.24
CA TYR A 148 4.64 -4.67 12.60
C TYR A 148 3.32 -3.92 12.47
N GLY A 149 2.84 -3.31 13.56
CA GLY A 149 1.73 -2.36 13.54
C GLY A 149 2.26 -0.94 13.36
N THR A 150 1.56 -0.12 12.60
CA THR A 150 1.90 1.29 12.40
C THR A 150 0.67 2.16 12.51
N PHE A 151 0.85 3.37 13.01
CA PHE A 151 -0.24 4.34 13.15
C PHE A 151 0.29 5.77 13.03
N SER A 152 -0.39 6.58 12.19
CA SER A 152 -0.09 8.01 12.04
C SER A 152 1.32 8.30 11.53
N SER A 153 1.83 9.50 11.77
CA SER A 153 3.14 9.96 11.34
C SER A 153 3.73 10.99 12.30
N ALA A 154 5.02 11.29 12.16
CA ALA A 154 5.69 12.37 12.88
C ALA A 154 6.03 13.54 11.92
N PRO A 155 6.30 14.76 12.42
CA PRO A 155 6.65 15.92 11.58
C PRO A 155 7.80 15.65 10.60
N ARG A 156 8.80 14.85 10.99
CA ARG A 156 9.91 14.48 10.09
C ARG A 156 9.44 13.70 8.85
N HIS A 157 8.40 12.87 9.00
CA HIS A 157 7.83 12.12 7.87
C HIS A 157 7.13 13.05 6.88
N ASN A 158 6.43 14.09 7.37
CA ASN A 158 5.81 15.10 6.51
C ASN A 158 6.87 15.89 5.73
N ALA A 159 7.97 16.29 6.39
CA ALA A 159 9.08 16.98 5.72
C ALA A 159 9.67 16.11 4.61
N LEU A 160 9.90 14.81 4.89
CA LEU A 160 10.41 13.87 3.89
C LEU A 160 9.38 13.62 2.76
N ALA A 161 8.08 13.53 3.08
CA ALA A 161 7.03 13.37 2.08
C ALA A 161 7.01 14.53 1.07
N VAL A 162 7.10 15.76 1.55
CA VAL A 162 7.20 16.96 0.69
C VAL A 162 8.43 16.89 -0.22
N GLU A 163 9.58 16.49 0.32
CA GLU A 163 10.81 16.36 -0.46
C GLU A 163 10.72 15.25 -1.52
N LEU A 164 10.15 14.10 -1.20
CA LEU A 164 9.96 13.01 -2.17
C LEU A 164 9.03 13.41 -3.32
N ILE A 165 7.96 14.16 -3.02
CA ILE A 165 7.07 14.72 -4.04
C ILE A 165 7.81 15.79 -4.87
N ARG A 166 8.49 16.73 -4.22
CA ARG A 166 9.23 17.83 -4.88
C ARG A 166 10.32 17.32 -5.81
N SER A 167 11.03 16.27 -5.41
CA SER A 167 12.09 15.65 -6.22
C SER A 167 11.58 14.73 -7.33
N GLY A 168 10.26 14.51 -7.42
CA GLY A 168 9.65 13.58 -8.39
C GLY A 168 9.88 12.10 -8.09
N LYS A 169 10.47 11.76 -6.93
CA LYS A 169 10.62 10.35 -6.52
C LYS A 169 9.29 9.66 -6.25
N ILE A 170 8.31 10.43 -5.81
CA ILE A 170 6.90 10.03 -5.77
C ILE A 170 6.14 10.91 -6.75
N ASN A 171 5.60 10.30 -7.80
CA ASN A 171 4.85 11.03 -8.81
C ASN A 171 3.40 11.24 -8.34
N ALA A 172 3.10 12.46 -7.91
CA ALA A 172 1.79 12.82 -7.39
C ALA A 172 0.68 12.73 -8.47
N ASP A 173 0.98 13.00 -9.73
CA ASP A 173 -0.01 13.03 -10.82
C ASP A 173 -0.60 11.64 -11.11
N ARG A 174 0.14 10.59 -10.77
CA ARG A 174 -0.33 9.21 -10.89
C ARG A 174 -1.27 8.78 -9.76
N ILE A 175 -1.31 9.54 -8.68
CA ILE A 175 -2.12 9.28 -7.49
C ILE A 175 -3.32 10.21 -7.43
N LEU A 176 -3.11 11.49 -7.73
CA LEU A 176 -4.16 12.51 -7.83
C LEU A 176 -4.83 12.42 -9.20
N THR A 177 -5.92 11.69 -9.28
CA THR A 177 -6.62 11.47 -10.56
C THR A 177 -7.70 12.48 -10.84
N HIS A 178 -8.20 13.17 -9.81
CA HIS A 178 -9.29 14.14 -9.92
C HIS A 178 -9.00 15.34 -9.02
N ALA A 179 -9.41 16.52 -9.49
CA ALA A 179 -9.49 17.74 -8.71
C ALA A 179 -10.88 18.33 -8.89
N VAL A 180 -11.53 18.73 -7.81
CA VAL A 180 -12.84 19.37 -7.81
C VAL A 180 -12.79 20.69 -7.05
N ALA A 181 -13.59 21.66 -7.45
CA ALA A 181 -13.76 22.90 -6.69
C ALA A 181 -14.44 22.61 -5.34
N LEU A 182 -14.27 23.51 -4.36
CA LEU A 182 -14.93 23.36 -3.06
C LEU A 182 -16.45 23.34 -3.20
N GLU A 183 -16.99 24.11 -4.13
CA GLU A 183 -18.42 24.17 -4.46
C GLU A 183 -18.96 22.84 -4.95
N ASP A 184 -18.10 22.02 -5.59
CA ASP A 184 -18.44 20.71 -6.17
C ASP A 184 -18.04 19.54 -5.25
N ILE A 185 -17.84 19.77 -3.96
CA ILE A 185 -17.36 18.75 -3.01
C ILE A 185 -18.25 17.51 -2.97
N VAL A 186 -19.57 17.65 -3.18
CA VAL A 186 -20.50 16.50 -3.23
C VAL A 186 -20.16 15.59 -4.39
N HIS A 187 -19.88 16.15 -5.56
CA HIS A 187 -19.39 15.38 -6.70
C HIS A 187 -18.03 14.70 -6.39
N GLY A 188 -17.16 15.37 -5.64
CA GLY A 188 -15.92 14.79 -5.15
C GLY A 188 -16.16 13.54 -4.29
N PHE A 189 -17.15 13.55 -3.40
CA PHE A 189 -17.55 12.38 -2.62
C PHE A 189 -18.11 11.26 -3.50
N ASP A 190 -18.96 11.58 -4.47
CA ASP A 190 -19.50 10.60 -5.43
C ASP A 190 -18.39 9.87 -6.18
N LEU A 191 -17.35 10.58 -6.65
CA LEU A 191 -16.18 10.00 -7.30
C LEU A 191 -15.45 9.00 -6.38
N VAL A 192 -15.30 9.33 -5.09
CA VAL A 192 -14.65 8.46 -4.11
C VAL A 192 -15.51 7.22 -3.83
N GLU A 193 -16.81 7.39 -3.62
CA GLU A 193 -17.76 6.31 -3.30
C GLU A 193 -17.84 5.30 -4.46
N HIS A 194 -17.94 5.79 -5.69
CA HIS A 194 -17.96 4.95 -6.89
C HIS A 194 -16.57 4.47 -7.34
N ARG A 195 -15.51 4.83 -6.59
CA ARG A 195 -14.13 4.45 -6.89
C ARG A 195 -13.71 4.83 -8.31
N ALA A 196 -14.17 5.97 -8.81
CA ALA A 196 -13.94 6.43 -10.19
C ALA A 196 -12.47 6.83 -10.45
N GLY A 197 -11.67 6.98 -9.40
CA GLY A 197 -10.24 7.31 -9.50
C GLY A 197 -9.43 6.81 -8.32
N MET A 198 -8.17 7.20 -8.26
CA MET A 198 -7.29 6.87 -7.12
C MET A 198 -7.50 7.83 -5.97
N ARG A 199 -7.30 9.13 -6.17
CA ARG A 199 -7.51 10.15 -5.14
C ARG A 199 -8.11 11.40 -5.76
N VAL A 200 -9.08 11.98 -5.03
CA VAL A 200 -9.72 13.25 -5.37
C VAL A 200 -9.16 14.35 -4.46
N ALA A 201 -8.71 15.44 -5.04
CA ALA A 201 -8.33 16.65 -4.31
C ALA A 201 -9.45 17.67 -4.39
N VAL A 202 -9.76 18.33 -3.28
CA VAL A 202 -10.66 19.48 -3.24
C VAL A 202 -9.83 20.75 -3.23
N VAL A 203 -10.08 21.64 -4.18
CA VAL A 203 -9.34 22.91 -4.36
C VAL A 203 -10.25 24.06 -3.93
N PRO A 204 -9.86 24.86 -2.92
CA PRO A 204 -10.69 25.95 -2.42
C PRO A 204 -11.01 27.00 -3.48
N HIS A 205 -10.09 27.23 -4.43
CA HIS A 205 -10.28 28.16 -5.54
C HIS A 205 -9.69 27.51 -6.80
N MET A 206 -10.54 27.10 -7.73
CA MET A 206 -10.14 26.74 -9.09
C MET A 206 -10.34 27.98 -9.98
N GLU A 207 -9.21 28.53 -10.48
CA GLU A 207 -9.23 29.53 -11.54
C GLU A 207 -9.46 28.86 -12.90
#